data_34644431ed9acf4b3cac97447ec50723
#
_entry.id   34644431ed9acf4b3cac97447ec50723
#
_cell.length_a   1.000
_cell.length_b   1.000
_cell.length_c   1.000
_cell.angle_alpha   90.00
_cell.angle_beta   90.00
_cell.angle_gamma   90.00
#
_symmetry.space_group_name_H-M   'P 1'
#
loop_
_entity.id
_entity.type
_entity.pdbx_description
1 polymer ?
#
loop_
_entity_poly.entity_id
_entity_poly.type
_entity_poly.pdbx_seq_one_letter_code
_entity_poly.pdbx_strand_id
1 'polypeptide(L)'
;MKHITALTLTTLLAATGLAQTAAAAAPAPVAYDLTAGYDSEYYYRGLWFSNQNAWYNIGASKKLSDTTTLNALAYYTSSNDRRSLYQELDLGASLAYDAGFATLTAGYTYFFFLNGYVGNGAGQTFASEFFVSAAKTVGPVNVTATYAYDLYIDAGYAELAVDKSFALTDSTSLVLKAVAGYSVGGYYTAF
;
A
#
# COMPACT_ATOMS: atom_id res chain seq x y z
N MET A 1 -16.14 23.07 8.57
CA MET A 1 -15.32 21.87 8.33
C MET A 1 -15.77 21.26 7.01
N LYS A 2 -14.92 21.29 5.99
CA LYS A 2 -15.23 20.68 4.68
C LYS A 2 -14.73 19.24 4.73
N HIS A 3 -15.63 18.28 4.79
CA HIS A 3 -15.28 16.88 4.61
C HIS A 3 -15.01 16.67 3.12
N ILE A 4 -13.75 16.46 2.75
CA ILE A 4 -13.38 16.12 1.38
C ILE A 4 -13.41 14.60 1.29
N THR A 5 -14.41 14.07 0.61
CA THR A 5 -14.44 12.66 0.20
C THR A 5 -13.73 12.60 -1.15
N ALA A 6 -12.50 12.10 -1.16
CA ALA A 6 -11.79 11.85 -2.40
C ALA A 6 -12.14 10.45 -2.92
N LEU A 7 -12.67 10.36 -4.13
CA LEU A 7 -12.83 9.12 -4.86
C LEU A 7 -11.67 9.03 -5.86
N THR A 8 -10.75 8.10 -5.61
CA THR A 8 -9.61 7.88 -6.50
C THR A 8 -9.82 6.56 -7.25
N LEU A 9 -9.81 6.63 -8.57
CA LEU A 9 -9.80 5.44 -9.44
C LEU A 9 -8.36 5.21 -9.88
N THR A 10 -7.74 4.14 -9.39
CA THR A 10 -6.37 3.77 -9.75
C THR A 10 -6.41 2.51 -10.61
N THR A 11 -5.84 2.56 -11.81
CA THR A 11 -5.61 1.38 -12.65
C THR A 11 -4.17 0.92 -12.46
N LEU A 12 -4.00 -0.26 -11.87
CA LEU A 12 -2.70 -0.89 -11.69
C LEU A 12 -2.55 -2.01 -12.72
N LEU A 13 -1.55 -1.91 -13.58
CA LEU A 13 -1.15 -3.00 -14.46
C LEU A 13 -0.08 -3.81 -13.74
N ALA A 14 -0.46 -4.93 -13.11
CA ALA A 14 0.47 -5.82 -12.45
C ALA A 14 0.93 -6.91 -13.42
N ALA A 15 2.21 -6.93 -13.77
CA ALA A 15 2.83 -8.06 -14.44
C ALA A 15 3.23 -9.08 -13.37
N THR A 16 2.49 -10.20 -13.29
CA THR A 16 2.84 -11.30 -12.38
C THR A 16 3.95 -12.14 -13.02
N GLY A 17 5.12 -12.14 -12.40
CA GLY A 17 6.22 -13.02 -12.77
C GLY A 17 5.83 -14.50 -12.66
N LEU A 18 6.39 -15.32 -13.55
CA LEU A 18 6.16 -16.76 -13.69
C LEU A 18 6.33 -17.49 -12.34
N ALA A 19 5.25 -18.03 -11.83
CA ALA A 19 5.31 -19.03 -10.77
C ALA A 19 5.84 -20.34 -11.37
N GLN A 20 7.10 -20.65 -11.10
CA GLN A 20 7.69 -21.94 -11.40
C GLN A 20 7.17 -22.97 -10.39
N THR A 21 6.29 -23.88 -10.82
CA THR A 21 5.86 -25.00 -9.98
C THR A 21 7.01 -25.98 -9.81
N ALA A 22 7.76 -25.84 -8.73
CA ALA A 22 8.71 -26.85 -8.27
C ALA A 22 7.98 -27.83 -7.32
N ALA A 23 8.28 -29.12 -7.48
CA ALA A 23 7.78 -30.22 -6.65
C ALA A 23 7.97 -29.91 -5.16
N ALA A 24 7.03 -30.40 -4.33
CA ALA A 24 6.94 -30.15 -2.88
C ALA A 24 8.27 -30.38 -2.14
N ALA A 25 9.09 -29.35 -2.11
CA ALA A 25 10.14 -29.18 -1.13
C ALA A 25 9.49 -28.70 0.18
N ALA A 26 10.09 -29.04 1.33
CA ALA A 26 9.67 -28.52 2.63
C ALA A 26 9.39 -27.00 2.54
N PRO A 27 8.32 -26.47 3.16
CA PRO A 27 7.88 -25.10 2.95
C PRO A 27 9.06 -24.16 3.14
N ALA A 28 9.35 -23.33 2.14
CA ALA A 28 10.40 -22.32 2.24
C ALA A 28 10.14 -21.49 3.50
N PRO A 29 11.12 -21.30 4.37
CA PRO A 29 10.91 -20.58 5.63
C PRO A 29 10.41 -19.15 5.43
N VAL A 30 10.70 -18.54 4.28
CA VAL A 30 10.27 -17.19 3.89
C VAL A 30 9.95 -17.17 2.38
N ALA A 31 8.82 -16.62 2.02
CA ALA A 31 8.47 -16.30 0.63
C ALA A 31 8.82 -14.83 0.34
N TYR A 32 9.29 -14.57 -0.88
CA TYR A 32 9.64 -13.22 -1.33
C TYR A 32 8.84 -12.88 -2.58
N ASP A 33 8.46 -11.61 -2.70
CA ASP A 33 7.93 -11.03 -3.92
C ASP A 33 8.71 -9.77 -4.31
N LEU A 34 8.78 -9.52 -5.61
CA LEU A 34 9.37 -8.31 -6.17
C LEU A 34 8.40 -7.77 -7.22
N THR A 35 7.98 -6.54 -7.05
CA THR A 35 7.14 -5.85 -8.01
C THR A 35 7.72 -4.48 -8.35
N ALA A 36 7.44 -4.00 -9.56
CA ALA A 36 7.83 -2.69 -10.01
C ALA A 36 6.75 -2.13 -10.93
N GLY A 37 6.65 -0.82 -10.99
CA GLY A 37 5.67 -0.17 -11.83
C GLY A 37 5.96 1.30 -12.08
N TYR A 38 5.00 1.92 -12.77
CA TYR A 38 5.04 3.33 -13.12
C TYR A 38 3.65 3.93 -12.94
N ASP A 39 3.60 5.08 -12.27
CA ASP A 39 2.40 5.89 -12.12
C ASP A 39 2.59 7.23 -12.84
N SER A 40 1.63 7.62 -13.68
CA SER A 40 1.63 8.94 -14.32
C SER A 40 1.52 10.06 -13.30
N GLU A 41 0.75 9.82 -12.24
CA GLU A 41 0.57 10.69 -11.08
C GLU A 41 0.53 9.84 -9.82
N TYR A 42 1.25 10.26 -8.79
CA TYR A 42 1.28 9.61 -7.49
C TYR A 42 0.36 10.33 -6.51
N TYR A 43 -0.67 9.61 -6.11
CA TYR A 43 -1.59 10.03 -5.06
C TYR A 43 -1.49 9.08 -3.88
N TYR A 44 -1.30 9.61 -2.70
CA TYR A 44 -1.41 8.88 -1.45
C TYR A 44 -2.56 9.43 -0.63
N ARG A 45 -3.54 8.59 -0.34
CA ARG A 45 -4.75 8.97 0.42
C ARG A 45 -5.48 10.21 -0.14
N GLY A 46 -5.50 10.35 -1.48
CA GLY A 46 -6.13 11.48 -2.17
C GLY A 46 -5.32 12.77 -2.19
N LEU A 47 -4.13 12.79 -1.59
CA LEU A 47 -3.18 13.88 -1.71
C LEU A 47 -2.25 13.61 -2.89
N TRP A 48 -2.10 14.59 -3.76
CA TRP A 48 -1.14 14.52 -4.86
C TRP A 48 0.27 14.80 -4.33
N PHE A 49 1.22 13.97 -4.71
CA PHE A 49 2.63 14.10 -4.31
C PHE A 49 3.52 14.42 -5.50
N SER A 50 3.35 13.75 -6.62
CA SER A 50 4.24 13.93 -7.76
C SER A 50 3.69 13.33 -9.04
N ASN A 51 4.38 13.61 -10.16
CA ASN A 51 4.13 13.03 -11.47
C ASN A 51 5.24 12.06 -11.86
N GLN A 52 4.93 11.15 -12.79
CA GLN A 52 5.91 10.30 -13.46
C GLN A 52 6.77 9.48 -12.48
N ASN A 53 6.12 8.77 -11.56
CA ASN A 53 6.83 7.95 -10.58
C ASN A 53 7.15 6.56 -11.11
N ALA A 54 8.40 6.16 -10.98
CA ALA A 54 8.79 4.76 -11.00
C ALA A 54 8.83 4.24 -9.56
N TRP A 55 8.28 3.05 -9.32
CA TRP A 55 8.28 2.45 -8.01
C TRP A 55 8.73 0.99 -8.03
N TYR A 56 9.27 0.55 -6.90
CA TYR A 56 9.75 -0.81 -6.65
C TYR A 56 9.29 -1.25 -5.28
N ASN A 57 8.85 -2.49 -5.16
CA ASN A 57 8.45 -3.08 -3.90
C ASN A 57 9.09 -4.46 -3.74
N ILE A 58 9.69 -4.70 -2.58
CA ILE A 58 10.21 -6.00 -2.16
C ILE A 58 9.39 -6.41 -0.94
N GLY A 59 8.67 -7.52 -1.07
CA GLY A 59 7.93 -8.15 0.00
C GLY A 59 8.65 -9.38 0.53
N ALA A 60 8.44 -9.67 1.79
CA ALA A 60 8.81 -10.93 2.43
C ALA A 60 7.69 -11.38 3.35
N SER A 61 7.34 -12.67 3.29
CA SER A 61 6.31 -13.23 4.16
C SER A 61 6.76 -14.56 4.75
N LYS A 62 6.38 -14.78 6.02
CA LYS A 62 6.66 -16.03 6.75
C LYS A 62 5.42 -16.48 7.51
N LYS A 63 4.94 -17.67 7.21
CA LYS A 63 3.93 -18.32 8.05
C LYS A 63 4.51 -18.62 9.44
N LEU A 64 3.88 -18.07 10.47
CA LEU A 64 4.18 -18.35 11.88
C LEU A 64 3.30 -19.49 12.41
N SER A 65 2.09 -19.63 11.85
CA SER A 65 1.14 -20.72 12.09
C SER A 65 0.24 -20.89 10.87
N ASP A 66 -0.74 -21.80 10.94
CA ASP A 66 -1.73 -22.00 9.87
C ASP A 66 -2.60 -20.76 9.63
N THR A 67 -2.78 -19.94 10.67
CA THR A 67 -3.63 -18.73 10.61
C THR A 67 -2.86 -17.42 10.68
N THR A 68 -1.55 -17.44 10.98
CA THR A 68 -0.79 -16.20 11.22
C THR A 68 0.40 -16.10 10.28
N THR A 69 0.53 -14.97 9.62
CA THR A 69 1.65 -14.66 8.72
C THR A 69 2.32 -13.36 9.16
N LEU A 70 3.64 -13.37 9.27
CA LEU A 70 4.48 -12.17 9.41
C LEU A 70 4.84 -11.69 8.01
N ASN A 71 4.64 -10.40 7.76
CA ASN A 71 5.02 -9.73 6.52
C ASN A 71 6.00 -8.60 6.81
N ALA A 72 6.88 -8.36 5.86
CA ALA A 72 7.76 -7.19 5.81
C ALA A 72 7.76 -6.66 4.38
N LEU A 73 7.93 -5.35 4.22
CA LEU A 73 8.04 -4.70 2.93
C LEU A 73 9.13 -3.62 2.94
N ALA A 74 9.72 -3.41 1.77
CA ALA A 74 10.47 -2.22 1.43
C ALA A 74 9.92 -1.70 0.10
N TYR A 75 9.36 -0.50 0.12
CA TYR A 75 8.82 0.18 -1.06
C TYR A 75 9.65 1.43 -1.33
N TYR A 76 10.04 1.63 -2.59
CA TYR A 76 10.74 2.83 -3.02
C TYR A 76 10.01 3.43 -4.22
N THR A 77 9.81 4.75 -4.19
CA THR A 77 9.30 5.49 -5.34
C THR A 77 10.15 6.73 -5.60
N SER A 78 10.26 7.08 -6.87
CA SER A 78 10.99 8.26 -7.31
C SER A 78 10.30 8.90 -8.49
N SER A 79 10.08 10.21 -8.39
CA SER A 79 9.58 11.02 -9.50
C SER A 79 10.67 11.22 -10.55
N ASN A 80 10.30 11.03 -11.83
CA ASN A 80 11.12 11.40 -12.99
C ASN A 80 10.80 12.82 -13.49
N ASP A 81 9.82 13.49 -12.88
CA ASP A 81 9.50 14.89 -13.18
C ASP A 81 10.50 15.81 -12.48
N ARG A 82 11.29 16.54 -13.29
CA ARG A 82 12.30 17.50 -12.80
C ARG A 82 11.72 18.60 -11.89
N ARG A 83 10.41 18.80 -11.90
CA ARG A 83 9.73 19.80 -11.07
C ARG A 83 9.35 19.28 -9.70
N SER A 84 9.26 17.97 -9.52
CA SER A 84 8.76 17.35 -8.31
C SER A 84 9.87 16.85 -7.39
N LEU A 85 10.96 16.29 -7.89
CA LEU A 85 12.08 15.73 -7.12
C LEU A 85 11.68 14.78 -5.96
N TYR A 86 10.44 14.26 -6.00
CA TYR A 86 9.90 13.43 -4.93
C TYR A 86 10.60 12.06 -4.90
N GLN A 87 11.06 11.68 -3.73
CA GLN A 87 11.63 10.36 -3.46
C GLN A 87 11.23 9.89 -2.08
N GLU A 88 10.76 8.66 -2.00
CA GLU A 88 10.28 8.03 -0.78
C GLU A 88 10.79 6.60 -0.67
N LEU A 89 11.16 6.19 0.53
CA LEU A 89 11.45 4.81 0.90
C LEU A 89 10.60 4.46 2.12
N ASP A 90 9.78 3.44 1.99
CA ASP A 90 8.95 2.93 3.07
C ASP A 90 9.48 1.59 3.54
N LEU A 91 9.55 1.42 4.86
CA LEU A 91 9.82 0.15 5.51
C LEU A 91 8.65 -0.23 6.39
N GLY A 92 8.08 -1.39 6.15
CA GLY A 92 6.89 -1.85 6.86
C GLY A 92 7.04 -3.27 7.40
N ALA A 93 6.35 -3.52 8.50
CA ALA A 93 6.15 -4.87 9.03
C ALA A 93 4.72 -5.03 9.54
N SER A 94 4.12 -6.21 9.35
CA SER A 94 2.77 -6.50 9.81
C SER A 94 2.55 -7.96 10.15
N LEU A 95 1.56 -8.21 11.00
CA LEU A 95 1.01 -9.53 11.27
C LEU A 95 -0.38 -9.62 10.64
N ALA A 96 -0.58 -10.62 9.80
CA ALA A 96 -1.87 -10.97 9.23
C ALA A 96 -2.41 -12.23 9.91
N TYR A 97 -3.66 -12.19 10.34
CA TYR A 97 -4.38 -13.28 10.99
C TYR A 97 -5.62 -13.65 10.20
N ASP A 98 -5.72 -14.91 9.80
CA ASP A 98 -6.94 -15.45 9.19
C ASP A 98 -7.95 -15.80 10.30
N ALA A 99 -8.98 -14.97 10.42
CA ALA A 99 -10.08 -15.16 11.37
C ALA A 99 -11.20 -16.05 10.82
N GLY A 100 -11.04 -16.64 9.63
CA GLY A 100 -12.03 -17.47 8.94
C GLY A 100 -13.11 -16.65 8.21
N PHE A 101 -13.53 -15.52 8.73
CA PHE A 101 -14.49 -14.62 8.09
C PHE A 101 -13.82 -13.46 7.34
N ALA A 102 -12.61 -13.10 7.72
CA ALA A 102 -11.77 -12.06 7.12
C ALA A 102 -10.31 -12.26 7.52
N THR A 103 -9.38 -11.72 6.74
CA THR A 103 -7.99 -11.54 7.15
C THR A 103 -7.86 -10.22 7.90
N LEU A 104 -7.44 -10.28 9.16
CA LEU A 104 -7.16 -9.12 9.99
C LEU A 104 -5.66 -8.86 9.97
N THR A 105 -5.26 -7.61 9.74
CA THR A 105 -3.84 -7.25 9.71
C THR A 105 -3.59 -6.08 10.65
N ALA A 106 -2.50 -6.14 11.39
CA ALA A 106 -1.98 -5.00 12.16
C ALA A 106 -0.50 -4.82 11.80
N GLY A 107 -0.07 -3.58 11.62
CA GLY A 107 1.28 -3.30 11.18
C GLY A 107 1.74 -1.88 11.49
N TYR A 108 2.97 -1.65 11.12
CA TYR A 108 3.67 -0.39 11.27
C TYR A 108 4.44 -0.11 9.99
N THR A 109 4.41 1.14 9.53
CA THR A 109 5.17 1.63 8.38
C THR A 109 5.96 2.86 8.79
N TYR A 110 7.21 2.90 8.37
CA TYR A 110 8.09 4.06 8.48
C TYR A 110 8.40 4.59 7.08
N PHE A 111 8.14 5.88 6.86
CA PHE A 111 8.32 6.59 5.60
C PHE A 111 9.55 7.48 5.70
N PHE A 112 10.46 7.36 4.75
CA PHE A 112 11.61 8.23 4.58
C PHE A 112 11.42 9.08 3.32
N PHE A 113 11.35 10.39 3.48
CA PHE A 113 11.28 11.35 2.38
C PHE A 113 12.68 11.85 2.06
N LEU A 114 13.33 11.20 1.08
CA LEU A 114 14.76 11.33 0.85
C LEU A 114 15.19 12.73 0.39
N ASN A 115 14.29 13.49 -0.21
CA ASN A 115 14.52 14.86 -0.65
C ASN A 115 13.87 15.92 0.25
N GLY A 116 13.41 15.53 1.44
CA GLY A 116 12.84 16.44 2.43
C GLY A 116 11.51 17.08 1.99
N TYR A 117 10.76 16.42 1.10
CA TYR A 117 9.53 16.97 0.55
C TYR A 117 8.31 16.18 1.05
N VAL A 118 7.63 16.71 2.05
CA VAL A 118 6.23 16.39 2.32
C VAL A 118 5.52 17.62 2.85
N GLY A 119 4.36 17.96 2.25
CA GLY A 119 3.43 19.00 2.72
C GLY A 119 4.05 20.38 2.96
N ASN A 120 3.38 21.43 2.63
CA ASN A 120 3.59 22.85 2.98
C ASN A 120 5.04 23.39 3.12
N GLY A 121 6.05 22.74 2.51
CA GLY A 121 7.44 23.21 2.51
C GLY A 121 8.19 23.05 3.82
N ALA A 122 7.71 22.26 4.76
CA ALA A 122 8.26 22.17 6.11
C ALA A 122 9.50 21.28 6.25
N GLY A 123 10.06 20.73 5.15
CA GLY A 123 11.29 19.95 5.22
C GLY A 123 11.17 18.64 6.01
N GLN A 124 10.00 18.06 6.06
CA GLN A 124 9.77 16.78 6.71
C GLN A 124 10.52 15.68 5.97
N THR A 125 11.33 14.91 6.70
CA THR A 125 12.16 13.84 6.13
C THR A 125 11.68 12.45 6.50
N PHE A 126 10.68 12.33 7.37
CA PHE A 126 10.09 11.04 7.78
C PHE A 126 8.65 11.20 8.26
N ALA A 127 7.91 10.11 8.20
CA ALA A 127 6.65 9.89 8.91
C ALA A 127 6.60 8.45 9.41
N SER A 128 5.65 8.13 10.25
CA SER A 128 5.45 6.74 10.67
C SER A 128 4.01 6.53 11.10
N GLU A 129 3.48 5.35 10.82
CA GLU A 129 2.10 5.03 11.16
C GLU A 129 1.93 3.61 11.69
N PHE A 130 0.97 3.45 12.58
CA PHE A 130 0.35 2.17 12.87
C PHE A 130 -0.91 2.02 12.03
N PHE A 131 -1.17 0.83 11.55
CA PHE A 131 -2.40 0.54 10.85
C PHE A 131 -3.02 -0.79 11.30
N VAL A 132 -4.32 -0.87 11.12
CA VAL A 132 -5.10 -2.10 11.21
C VAL A 132 -5.98 -2.21 9.98
N SER A 133 -6.18 -3.42 9.47
CA SER A 133 -7.08 -3.64 8.35
C SER A 133 -7.86 -4.95 8.49
N ALA A 134 -9.00 -5.01 7.81
CA ALA A 134 -9.78 -6.21 7.62
C ALA A 134 -10.06 -6.38 6.13
N ALA A 135 -9.66 -7.52 5.57
CA ALA A 135 -9.82 -7.83 4.15
C ALA A 135 -10.66 -9.09 3.97
N LYS A 136 -11.55 -9.08 2.99
CA LYS A 136 -12.41 -10.20 2.63
C LYS A 136 -12.76 -10.19 1.16
N THR A 137 -12.79 -11.38 0.54
CA THR A 137 -13.40 -11.54 -0.79
C THR A 137 -14.91 -11.70 -0.66
N VAL A 138 -15.66 -10.85 -1.35
CA VAL A 138 -17.13 -10.85 -1.38
C VAL A 138 -17.58 -11.01 -2.83
N GLY A 139 -18.06 -12.21 -3.16
CA GLY A 139 -18.36 -12.55 -4.56
C GLY A 139 -17.12 -12.39 -5.46
N PRO A 140 -17.17 -11.58 -6.53
CA PRO A 140 -16.06 -11.42 -7.45
C PRO A 140 -15.06 -10.30 -7.08
N VAL A 141 -15.22 -9.65 -5.93
CA VAL A 141 -14.43 -8.47 -5.53
C VAL A 141 -13.74 -8.70 -4.19
N ASN A 142 -12.58 -8.07 -4.01
CA ASN A 142 -11.96 -7.95 -2.71
C ASN A 142 -12.41 -6.64 -2.06
N VAL A 143 -12.69 -6.67 -0.78
CA VAL A 143 -13.05 -5.51 0.04
C VAL A 143 -12.07 -5.42 1.19
N THR A 144 -11.47 -4.24 1.37
CA THR A 144 -10.51 -3.98 2.45
C THR A 144 -10.91 -2.70 3.17
N ALA A 145 -11.09 -2.77 4.46
CA ALA A 145 -11.23 -1.61 5.33
C ALA A 145 -9.94 -1.44 6.12
N THR A 146 -9.38 -0.23 6.14
CA THR A 146 -8.14 0.10 6.83
C THR A 146 -8.33 1.33 7.71
N TYR A 147 -7.74 1.33 8.87
CA TYR A 147 -7.52 2.53 9.68
C TYR A 147 -6.01 2.66 9.94
N ALA A 148 -5.47 3.83 9.66
CA ALA A 148 -4.08 4.17 9.92
C ALA A 148 -4.01 5.40 10.82
N TYR A 149 -3.02 5.46 11.69
CA TYR A 149 -2.74 6.58 12.57
C TYR A 149 -1.30 7.01 12.40
N ASP A 150 -1.11 8.20 11.85
CA ASP A 150 0.20 8.80 11.64
C ASP A 150 0.67 9.47 12.93
N LEU A 151 1.81 9.00 13.43
CA LEU A 151 2.39 9.46 14.71
C LEU A 151 3.03 10.84 14.59
N TYR A 152 3.37 11.28 13.38
CA TYR A 152 4.00 12.58 13.17
C TYR A 152 2.97 13.71 13.14
N ILE A 153 1.89 13.53 12.38
CA ILE A 153 0.84 14.54 12.27
C ILE A 153 -0.25 14.41 13.34
N ASP A 154 -0.18 13.36 14.18
CA ASP A 154 -1.13 13.08 15.28
C ASP A 154 -2.57 12.98 14.75
N ALA A 155 -2.77 12.29 13.62
CA ALA A 155 -4.06 12.18 12.96
C ALA A 155 -4.26 10.82 12.28
N GLY A 156 -5.51 10.44 12.12
CA GLY A 156 -5.90 9.16 11.54
C GLY A 156 -6.47 9.29 10.13
N TYR A 157 -6.45 8.18 9.41
CA TYR A 157 -7.08 8.01 8.10
C TYR A 157 -7.82 6.67 8.05
N ALA A 158 -9.10 6.73 7.72
CA ALA A 158 -9.91 5.53 7.47
C ALA A 158 -10.13 5.36 5.97
N GLU A 159 -10.00 4.13 5.49
CA GLU A 159 -10.11 3.81 4.06
C GLU A 159 -10.99 2.58 3.85
N LEU A 160 -11.83 2.62 2.82
CA LEU A 160 -12.51 1.47 2.26
C LEU A 160 -12.08 1.31 0.80
N ALA A 161 -11.46 0.18 0.49
CA ALA A 161 -11.05 -0.18 -0.86
C ALA A 161 -11.89 -1.36 -1.37
N VAL A 162 -12.21 -1.32 -2.65
CA VAL A 162 -12.81 -2.44 -3.38
C VAL A 162 -12.03 -2.63 -4.67
N ASP A 163 -11.54 -3.84 -4.91
CA ASP A 163 -10.81 -4.17 -6.12
C ASP A 163 -11.30 -5.45 -6.79
N LYS A 164 -11.03 -5.53 -8.09
CA LYS A 164 -11.28 -6.72 -8.90
C LYS A 164 -10.18 -6.90 -9.94
N SER A 165 -9.67 -8.12 -10.01
CA SER A 165 -8.72 -8.54 -11.03
C SER A 165 -9.45 -9.24 -12.19
N PHE A 166 -9.06 -8.91 -13.42
CA PHE A 166 -9.52 -9.51 -14.66
C PHE A 166 -8.30 -10.11 -15.37
N ALA A 167 -8.26 -11.43 -15.51
CA ALA A 167 -7.24 -12.07 -16.31
C ALA A 167 -7.40 -11.67 -17.79
N LEU A 168 -6.34 -11.10 -18.37
CA LEU A 168 -6.28 -10.76 -19.80
C LEU A 168 -5.58 -11.85 -20.59
N THR A 169 -4.55 -12.47 -20.02
CA THR A 169 -3.82 -13.64 -20.50
C THR A 169 -3.45 -14.53 -19.32
N ASP A 170 -2.75 -15.64 -19.55
CA ASP A 170 -2.24 -16.52 -18.48
C ASP A 170 -1.21 -15.82 -17.56
N SER A 171 -0.58 -14.74 -18.04
CA SER A 171 0.48 -14.00 -17.32
C SER A 171 0.17 -12.53 -17.10
N THR A 172 -0.99 -12.04 -17.54
CA THR A 172 -1.33 -10.61 -17.46
C THR A 172 -2.74 -10.43 -16.91
N SER A 173 -2.91 -9.52 -15.99
CA SER A 173 -4.20 -9.13 -15.45
C SER A 173 -4.39 -7.61 -15.40
N LEU A 174 -5.63 -7.19 -15.52
CA LEU A 174 -6.08 -5.83 -15.25
C LEU A 174 -6.71 -5.79 -13.86
N VAL A 175 -6.22 -4.93 -12.98
CA VAL A 175 -6.84 -4.69 -11.69
C VAL A 175 -7.53 -3.32 -11.70
N LEU A 176 -8.82 -3.32 -11.41
CA LEU A 176 -9.58 -2.10 -11.17
C LEU A 176 -9.78 -1.96 -9.66
N LYS A 177 -9.40 -0.80 -9.11
CA LYS A 177 -9.53 -0.50 -7.68
C LYS A 177 -10.25 0.83 -7.50
N ALA A 178 -11.23 0.87 -6.61
CA ALA A 178 -11.89 2.08 -6.12
C ALA A 178 -11.60 2.22 -4.62
N VAL A 179 -11.31 3.43 -4.20
CA VAL A 179 -10.98 3.74 -2.81
C VAL A 179 -11.78 4.94 -2.34
N ALA A 180 -12.38 4.83 -1.16
CA ALA A 180 -12.98 5.93 -0.44
C ALA A 180 -12.25 6.12 0.89
N GLY A 181 -11.80 7.35 1.16
CA GLY A 181 -11.05 7.68 2.36
C GLY A 181 -11.68 8.77 3.19
N TYR A 182 -11.45 8.75 4.49
CA TYR A 182 -11.94 9.71 5.45
C TYR A 182 -10.84 10.15 6.42
N SER A 183 -10.65 11.47 6.52
CA SER A 183 -9.70 12.08 7.46
C SER A 183 -10.27 12.06 8.88
N VAL A 184 -9.53 11.54 9.82
CA VAL A 184 -9.88 11.51 11.25
C VAL A 184 -8.88 12.41 11.98
N GLY A 185 -9.37 13.33 12.81
CA GLY A 185 -8.49 14.20 13.59
C GLY A 185 -7.74 15.25 12.79
N GLY A 186 -8.17 15.54 11.54
CA GLY A 186 -7.54 16.61 10.74
C GLY A 186 -6.38 16.16 9.85
N TYR A 187 -6.33 14.89 9.46
CA TYR A 187 -5.29 14.33 8.58
C TYR A 187 -4.96 15.24 7.37
N TYR A 188 -5.98 15.71 6.65
CA TYR A 188 -5.78 16.58 5.48
C TYR A 188 -5.38 18.03 5.80
N THR A 189 -5.47 18.47 7.03
CA THR A 189 -5.08 19.84 7.43
C THR A 189 -3.61 19.92 7.83
N ALA A 190 -2.93 18.79 7.92
CA ALA A 190 -1.51 18.71 8.25
C ALA A 190 -0.59 18.81 7.00
N PHE A 191 -1.19 18.71 5.80
CA PHE A 191 -0.50 18.75 4.51
C PHE A 191 -0.81 20.00 3.69
#